data_b765aae0d4dd8553e65cefb6dff51e82
#
_entry.id   b765aae0d4dd8553e65cefb6dff51e82
#
_cell.length_a   1.000
_cell.length_b   1.000
_cell.length_c   1.000
_cell.angle_alpha   90.00
_cell.angle_beta   90.00
_cell.angle_gamma   90.00
#
_symmetry.space_group_name_H-M   'P 1'
#
loop_
_entity.id
_entity.type
_entity.pdbx_description
1 polymer ?
#
loop_
_entity_poly.entity_id
_entity_poly.type
_entity_poly.pdbx_seq_one_letter_code
_entity_poly.pdbx_strand_id
1 'polypeptide(L)'
;MHKQTRDHFNKFLHRVAELNHVADATQKFNVEPSVEQKLLEKIRETSPFLTLINHITVDQQEGEKVYIGVNSTIAGRTDTSGNAERQTRDVKTLSNDKYRCEQTNFDTHIRYNTLDSWRHRPEFQSLLRLATSKQIARDRLMIGFNGTSVAADTNRTTNPKLQDVNIGWLQQLRAHKASAVMSGKKIGNLNDKDYPNIDAAVYDAAHELIEPWYHDDELIVIAGRKLLTDKYLHLIGDNDKPTERRALESLMVSQLFGGLKTIAVPFFPEDAFMITPLSNLSIYTQAGSTRLYYLDNPKKDRIEEYRSMNECYVIEDYDACCLVEGIK
;
A
#
# COMPACT_ATOMS: atom_id res chain seq x y z
N MET A 1 -31.64 5.75 21.34
CA MET A 1 -30.55 5.03 22.05
C MET A 1 -31.00 4.60 23.42
N HIS A 2 -30.87 3.31 23.76
CA HIS A 2 -31.23 2.74 25.07
C HIS A 2 -30.31 3.29 26.19
N LYS A 3 -30.79 3.36 27.45
CA LYS A 3 -30.01 3.91 28.58
C LYS A 3 -28.66 3.20 28.77
N GLN A 4 -28.65 1.86 28.76
CA GLN A 4 -27.40 1.09 28.89
C GLN A 4 -26.40 1.38 27.75
N THR A 5 -26.89 1.53 26.52
CA THR A 5 -26.07 1.89 25.36
C THR A 5 -25.46 3.27 25.55
N ARG A 6 -26.22 4.22 26.07
CA ARG A 6 -25.75 5.58 26.41
C ARG A 6 -24.62 5.52 27.46
N ASP A 7 -24.83 4.76 28.52
CA ASP A 7 -23.85 4.61 29.58
C ASP A 7 -22.52 3.99 29.05
N HIS A 8 -22.62 2.99 28.15
CA HIS A 8 -21.46 2.40 27.51
C HIS A 8 -20.74 3.39 26.59
N PHE A 9 -21.48 4.18 25.83
CA PHE A 9 -20.92 5.22 24.97
C PHE A 9 -20.22 6.32 25.77
N ASN A 10 -20.81 6.79 26.87
CA ASN A 10 -20.20 7.78 27.73
C ASN A 10 -18.90 7.25 28.38
N LYS A 11 -18.88 5.99 28.83
CA LYS A 11 -17.66 5.34 29.31
C LYS A 11 -16.58 5.25 28.23
N PHE A 12 -16.98 4.97 27.01
CA PHE A 12 -16.07 4.95 25.87
C PHE A 12 -15.46 6.34 25.61
N LEU A 13 -16.28 7.40 25.54
CA LEU A 13 -15.80 8.78 25.37
C LEU A 13 -14.85 9.19 26.50
N HIS A 14 -15.19 8.88 27.75
CA HIS A 14 -14.32 9.14 28.89
C HIS A 14 -12.97 8.43 28.75
N ARG A 15 -12.98 7.16 28.36
CA ARG A 15 -11.74 6.39 28.12
C ARG A 15 -10.90 6.95 26.98
N VAL A 16 -11.52 7.41 25.89
CA VAL A 16 -10.83 8.08 24.78
C VAL A 16 -10.20 9.39 25.25
N ALA A 17 -10.92 10.20 26.02
CA ALA A 17 -10.43 11.45 26.57
C ALA A 17 -9.24 11.22 27.50
N GLU A 18 -9.32 10.23 28.39
CA GLU A 18 -8.25 9.86 29.31
C GLU A 18 -6.98 9.42 28.56
N LEU A 19 -7.10 8.55 27.54
CA LEU A 19 -5.99 8.04 26.77
C LEU A 19 -5.26 9.13 25.95
N ASN A 20 -5.97 10.17 25.57
CA ASN A 20 -5.45 11.29 24.76
C ASN A 20 -5.19 12.56 25.60
N HIS A 21 -5.34 12.49 26.94
CA HIS A 21 -5.15 13.61 27.86
C HIS A 21 -5.98 14.86 27.48
N VAL A 22 -7.19 14.66 26.96
CA VAL A 22 -8.11 15.73 26.58
C VAL A 22 -9.29 15.78 27.54
N ALA A 23 -9.87 16.97 27.74
CA ALA A 23 -10.99 17.14 28.65
C ALA A 23 -12.29 16.52 28.10
N ASP A 24 -12.48 16.57 26.78
CA ASP A 24 -13.72 16.14 26.11
C ASP A 24 -13.42 15.58 24.71
N ALA A 25 -13.74 14.31 24.50
CA ALA A 25 -13.59 13.64 23.20
C ALA A 25 -14.71 14.02 22.19
N THR A 26 -15.73 14.77 22.62
CA THR A 26 -16.78 15.33 21.73
C THR A 26 -16.38 16.68 21.13
N GLN A 27 -15.15 17.12 21.33
CA GLN A 27 -14.51 18.20 20.61
C GLN A 27 -13.38 17.63 19.76
N LYS A 28 -13.06 18.29 18.63
CA LYS A 28 -11.99 17.85 17.76
C LYS A 28 -10.64 17.97 18.48
N PHE A 29 -9.88 16.88 18.56
CA PHE A 29 -8.57 16.83 19.21
C PHE A 29 -7.54 16.11 18.35
N ASN A 30 -6.27 16.40 18.58
CA ASN A 30 -5.16 15.61 18.03
C ASN A 30 -4.93 14.40 18.91
N VAL A 31 -4.71 13.25 18.28
CA VAL A 31 -4.42 12.01 19.00
C VAL A 31 -3.02 12.09 19.62
N GLU A 32 -2.89 11.63 20.85
CA GLU A 32 -1.61 11.54 21.54
C GLU A 32 -0.64 10.66 20.72
N PRO A 33 0.63 11.05 20.49
CA PRO A 33 1.57 10.32 19.63
C PRO A 33 1.71 8.84 19.98
N SER A 34 1.71 8.48 21.26
CA SER A 34 1.78 7.08 21.70
C SER A 34 0.52 6.27 21.35
N VAL A 35 -0.64 6.92 21.29
CA VAL A 35 -1.92 6.32 20.91
C VAL A 35 -2.03 6.26 19.38
N GLU A 36 -1.55 7.29 18.68
CA GLU A 36 -1.46 7.36 17.22
C GLU A 36 -0.62 6.19 16.68
N GLN A 37 0.57 5.97 17.24
CA GLN A 37 1.45 4.87 16.83
C GLN A 37 0.77 3.50 16.99
N LYS A 38 0.13 3.23 18.13
CA LYS A 38 -0.62 1.99 18.36
C LYS A 38 -1.82 1.84 17.40
N LEU A 39 -2.48 2.94 17.04
CA LEU A 39 -3.58 2.92 16.09
C LEU A 39 -3.09 2.56 14.68
N LEU A 40 -1.99 3.17 14.23
CA LEU A 40 -1.37 2.89 12.94
C LEU A 40 -0.88 1.43 12.86
N GLU A 41 -0.27 0.93 13.92
CA GLU A 41 0.15 -0.48 14.03
C GLU A 41 -1.05 -1.43 13.92
N LYS A 42 -2.15 -1.16 14.63
CA LYS A 42 -3.38 -1.96 14.54
C LYS A 42 -3.99 -1.95 13.14
N ILE A 43 -3.99 -0.82 12.44
CA ILE A 43 -4.44 -0.75 11.05
C ILE A 43 -3.53 -1.61 10.15
N ARG A 44 -2.21 -1.50 10.30
CA ARG A 44 -1.21 -2.27 9.58
C ARG A 44 -1.42 -3.78 9.76
N GLU A 45 -1.56 -4.26 11.00
CA GLU A 45 -1.76 -5.67 11.34
C GLU A 45 -3.02 -6.30 10.70
N THR A 46 -4.02 -5.49 10.31
CA THR A 46 -5.25 -6.01 9.69
C THR A 46 -5.10 -6.39 8.21
N SER A 47 -3.99 -6.04 7.58
CA SER A 47 -3.69 -6.36 6.19
C SER A 47 -2.33 -7.05 6.06
N PRO A 48 -2.27 -8.30 5.57
CA PRO A 48 -1.00 -9.00 5.37
C PRO A 48 -0.02 -8.22 4.48
N PHE A 49 -0.50 -7.56 3.43
CA PHE A 49 0.36 -6.78 2.56
C PHE A 49 0.96 -5.55 3.25
N LEU A 50 0.15 -4.82 4.04
CA LEU A 50 0.65 -3.65 4.77
C LEU A 50 1.72 -4.02 5.82
N THR A 51 1.77 -5.26 6.30
CA THR A 51 2.83 -5.70 7.20
C THR A 51 4.17 -5.93 6.51
N LEU A 52 4.16 -6.10 5.18
CA LEU A 52 5.35 -6.39 4.38
C LEU A 52 6.02 -5.14 3.79
N ILE A 53 5.32 -4.02 3.75
CA ILE A 53 5.83 -2.73 3.25
C ILE A 53 6.25 -1.81 4.40
N ASN A 54 6.94 -0.72 4.07
CA ASN A 54 7.39 0.24 5.07
C ASN A 54 6.27 1.18 5.52
N HIS A 55 6.28 1.52 6.80
CA HIS A 55 5.46 2.57 7.39
C HIS A 55 6.38 3.54 8.12
N ILE A 56 6.50 4.74 7.62
CA ILE A 56 7.45 5.74 8.10
C ILE A 56 6.66 6.94 8.63
N THR A 57 6.98 7.32 9.87
CA THR A 57 6.44 8.54 10.47
C THR A 57 7.38 9.70 10.17
N VAL A 58 6.85 10.78 9.61
CA VAL A 58 7.58 12.00 9.25
C VAL A 58 7.07 13.19 10.04
N ASP A 59 7.96 14.10 10.42
CA ASP A 59 7.56 15.26 11.22
C ASP A 59 6.90 16.34 10.35
N GLN A 60 7.37 16.52 9.13
CA GLN A 60 6.91 17.56 8.23
C GLN A 60 5.89 17.02 7.23
N GLN A 61 4.93 17.85 6.85
CA GLN A 61 3.94 17.50 5.83
C GLN A 61 4.59 17.34 4.45
N GLU A 62 5.66 18.07 4.20
CA GLU A 62 6.39 18.09 2.92
C GLU A 62 7.89 18.05 3.20
N GLY A 63 8.63 17.21 2.48
CA GLY A 63 10.06 17.04 2.68
C GLY A 63 10.71 16.22 1.58
N GLU A 64 11.99 15.98 1.73
CA GLU A 64 12.76 15.11 0.83
C GLU A 64 12.74 13.67 1.34
N LYS A 65 12.79 12.69 0.43
CA LYS A 65 12.88 11.28 0.78
C LYS A 65 14.20 10.99 1.49
N VAL A 66 14.17 10.17 2.52
CA VAL A 66 15.35 9.79 3.31
C VAL A 66 15.94 8.46 2.83
N TYR A 67 15.81 8.15 1.55
CA TYR A 67 16.36 6.91 1.00
C TYR A 67 17.82 7.11 0.54
N ILE A 68 18.69 6.17 0.91
CA ILE A 68 20.08 6.12 0.45
C ILE A 68 20.20 4.91 -0.48
N GLY A 69 20.16 5.17 -1.78
CA GLY A 69 20.45 4.17 -2.80
C GLY A 69 21.95 4.02 -3.01
N VAL A 70 22.38 2.83 -3.41
CA VAL A 70 23.77 2.53 -3.81
C VAL A 70 23.74 2.05 -5.26
N ASN A 71 24.02 2.96 -6.20
CA ASN A 71 23.97 2.68 -7.63
C ASN A 71 25.26 3.06 -8.38
N SER A 72 26.39 3.11 -7.68
CA SER A 72 27.67 3.48 -8.29
C SER A 72 28.81 2.56 -7.84
N THR A 73 29.81 2.38 -8.72
CA THR A 73 31.02 1.62 -8.41
C THR A 73 31.97 2.44 -7.56
N ILE A 74 32.49 1.85 -6.48
CA ILE A 74 33.49 2.45 -5.58
C ILE A 74 34.88 1.82 -5.74
N ALA A 75 34.96 0.64 -6.33
CA ALA A 75 36.23 -0.05 -6.54
C ALA A 75 37.10 0.71 -7.55
N GLY A 76 38.38 0.84 -7.24
CA GLY A 76 39.36 1.48 -8.11
C GLY A 76 40.79 1.12 -7.71
N ARG A 77 41.71 1.26 -8.65
CA ARG A 77 43.16 1.17 -8.40
C ARG A 77 43.79 2.54 -8.58
N THR A 78 44.71 2.87 -7.69
CA THR A 78 45.52 4.08 -7.79
C THR A 78 46.98 3.69 -7.49
N ASP A 79 47.85 3.99 -8.39
CA ASP A 79 49.28 3.85 -8.15
C ASP A 79 49.76 5.08 -7.35
N THR A 80 50.07 4.84 -6.08
CA THR A 80 50.56 5.86 -5.16
C THR A 80 52.06 5.92 -5.03
N SER A 81 52.81 5.21 -5.91
CA SER A 81 54.28 5.29 -5.96
C SER A 81 54.80 6.58 -6.51
N GLY A 82 53.95 7.38 -7.18
CA GLY A 82 54.21 8.76 -7.64
C GLY A 82 53.41 9.80 -6.81
N ASN A 83 53.06 10.90 -7.47
CA ASN A 83 52.32 12.02 -6.86
C ASN A 83 50.79 11.85 -6.91
N ALA A 84 50.30 10.67 -7.33
CA ALA A 84 48.87 10.42 -7.41
C ALA A 84 48.27 10.05 -6.03
N GLU A 85 47.12 10.64 -5.71
CA GLU A 85 46.37 10.41 -4.47
C GLU A 85 45.12 9.56 -4.74
N ARG A 86 44.76 8.73 -3.76
CA ARG A 86 43.52 7.98 -3.80
C ARG A 86 42.33 8.93 -3.73
N GLN A 87 41.42 8.82 -4.70
CA GLN A 87 40.19 9.62 -4.75
C GLN A 87 39.02 8.85 -4.16
N THR A 88 38.31 9.43 -3.20
CA THR A 88 37.07 8.91 -2.67
C THR A 88 35.91 9.23 -3.59
N ARG A 89 34.94 8.33 -3.67
CA ARG A 89 33.69 8.56 -4.40
C ARG A 89 32.52 8.55 -3.39
N ASP A 90 31.53 9.39 -3.63
CA ASP A 90 30.29 9.35 -2.87
C ASP A 90 29.45 8.17 -3.40
N VAL A 91 29.05 7.29 -2.51
CA VAL A 91 28.21 6.11 -2.79
C VAL A 91 26.72 6.47 -2.72
N LYS A 92 26.42 7.60 -2.10
CA LYS A 92 25.03 8.01 -1.85
C LYS A 92 24.45 8.68 -3.09
N THR A 93 23.47 8.03 -3.69
CA THR A 93 22.53 8.76 -4.54
C THR A 93 21.45 9.32 -3.64
N LEU A 94 21.57 10.58 -3.29
CA LEU A 94 20.46 11.30 -2.67
C LEU A 94 19.44 11.57 -3.78
N SER A 95 18.34 10.85 -3.77
CA SER A 95 17.22 11.24 -4.60
C SER A 95 16.67 12.56 -4.02
N ASN A 96 16.67 13.62 -4.82
CA ASN A 96 16.03 14.89 -4.45
C ASN A 96 14.49 14.81 -4.59
N ASP A 97 13.95 13.62 -4.58
CA ASP A 97 12.52 13.42 -4.70
C ASP A 97 11.81 13.87 -3.43
N LYS A 98 10.77 14.63 -3.62
CA LYS A 98 9.97 15.19 -2.53
C LYS A 98 8.75 14.30 -2.27
N TYR A 99 8.38 14.22 -0.99
CA TYR A 99 7.08 13.70 -0.60
C TYR A 99 6.19 14.82 -0.08
N ARG A 100 4.88 14.66 -0.17
CA ARG A 100 3.89 15.52 0.44
C ARG A 100 2.74 14.69 0.98
N CYS A 101 2.50 14.79 2.29
CA CYS A 101 1.41 14.11 2.95
C CYS A 101 0.12 14.91 2.81
N GLU A 102 -0.90 14.31 2.19
CA GLU A 102 -2.20 14.92 2.00
C GLU A 102 -3.20 14.40 3.03
N GLN A 103 -4.11 15.27 3.48
CA GLN A 103 -5.12 14.90 4.46
C GLN A 103 -6.11 13.93 3.86
N THR A 104 -6.22 12.74 4.46
CA THR A 104 -7.24 11.74 4.13
C THR A 104 -8.22 11.61 5.28
N ASN A 105 -9.53 11.63 4.97
CA ASN A 105 -10.61 11.49 5.93
C ASN A 105 -11.18 10.08 5.91
N PHE A 106 -11.27 9.44 7.09
CA PHE A 106 -11.83 8.11 7.30
C PHE A 106 -13.06 8.19 8.21
N ASP A 107 -14.10 8.87 7.74
CA ASP A 107 -15.29 9.18 8.53
C ASP A 107 -16.26 8.00 8.52
N THR A 108 -16.75 7.65 9.70
CA THR A 108 -17.69 6.53 9.88
C THR A 108 -18.86 6.92 10.74
N HIS A 109 -19.95 6.17 10.67
CA HIS A 109 -21.07 6.35 11.58
C HIS A 109 -21.73 5.00 11.93
N ILE A 110 -22.37 4.96 13.10
CA ILE A 110 -23.16 3.84 13.54
C ILE A 110 -24.53 4.30 14.03
N ARG A 111 -25.58 3.63 13.58
CA ARG A 111 -26.97 3.95 13.98
C ARG A 111 -27.28 3.48 15.40
N TYR A 112 -28.17 4.16 16.10
CA TYR A 112 -28.59 3.81 17.46
C TYR A 112 -29.22 2.43 17.52
N ASN A 113 -30.08 2.06 16.57
CA ASN A 113 -30.69 0.73 16.53
C ASN A 113 -29.65 -0.39 16.45
N THR A 114 -28.58 -0.21 15.69
CA THR A 114 -27.46 -1.16 15.62
C THR A 114 -26.76 -1.28 16.96
N LEU A 115 -26.45 -0.15 17.62
CA LEU A 115 -25.84 -0.13 18.95
C LEU A 115 -26.74 -0.82 19.99
N ASP A 116 -28.05 -0.54 19.96
CA ASP A 116 -29.02 -1.11 20.89
C ASP A 116 -29.19 -2.62 20.71
N SER A 117 -29.13 -3.12 19.48
CA SER A 117 -29.18 -4.57 19.17
C SER A 117 -28.00 -5.33 19.74
N TRP A 118 -26.84 -4.69 19.80
CA TRP A 118 -25.59 -5.31 20.26
C TRP A 118 -25.23 -4.99 21.72
N ARG A 119 -26.10 -4.27 22.46
CA ARG A 119 -25.83 -3.79 23.83
C ARG A 119 -25.41 -4.88 24.83
N HIS A 120 -25.86 -6.13 24.62
CA HIS A 120 -25.56 -7.26 25.51
C HIS A 120 -24.21 -7.95 25.18
N ARG A 121 -23.52 -7.55 24.12
CA ARG A 121 -22.23 -8.12 23.73
C ARG A 121 -21.09 -7.20 24.13
N PRO A 122 -20.30 -7.55 25.14
CA PRO A 122 -19.19 -6.69 25.62
C PRO A 122 -18.10 -6.53 24.56
N GLU A 123 -17.97 -7.50 23.62
CA GLU A 123 -16.96 -7.48 22.56
C GLU A 123 -17.30 -6.58 21.38
N PHE A 124 -18.53 -6.04 21.32
CA PHE A 124 -19.01 -5.29 20.16
C PHE A 124 -18.12 -4.08 19.82
N GLN A 125 -17.65 -3.35 20.82
CA GLN A 125 -16.78 -2.19 20.59
C GLN A 125 -15.43 -2.60 19.96
N SER A 126 -14.85 -3.71 20.40
CA SER A 126 -13.60 -4.21 19.83
C SER A 126 -13.77 -4.73 18.40
N LEU A 127 -14.90 -5.41 18.12
CA LEU A 127 -15.25 -5.86 16.77
C LEU A 127 -15.47 -4.68 15.82
N LEU A 128 -16.15 -3.63 16.27
CA LEU A 128 -16.37 -2.42 15.48
C LEU A 128 -15.04 -1.72 15.14
N ARG A 129 -14.16 -1.57 16.12
CA ARG A 129 -12.81 -0.99 15.91
C ARG A 129 -11.99 -1.82 14.92
N LEU A 130 -12.02 -3.15 15.07
CA LEU A 130 -11.33 -4.04 14.15
C LEU A 130 -11.88 -3.91 12.72
N ALA A 131 -13.20 -3.85 12.56
CA ALA A 131 -13.84 -3.68 11.26
C ALA A 131 -13.46 -2.32 10.62
N THR A 132 -13.45 -1.23 11.40
CA THR A 132 -13.02 0.09 10.94
C THR A 132 -11.54 0.09 10.55
N SER A 133 -10.66 -0.47 11.38
CA SER A 133 -9.22 -0.59 11.08
C SER A 133 -8.97 -1.40 9.80
N LYS A 134 -9.69 -2.51 9.62
CA LYS A 134 -9.62 -3.33 8.41
C LYS A 134 -10.11 -2.59 7.17
N GLN A 135 -11.14 -1.74 7.31
CA GLN A 135 -11.61 -0.94 6.18
C GLN A 135 -10.60 0.16 5.82
N ILE A 136 -10.01 0.85 6.79
CA ILE A 136 -8.94 1.84 6.56
C ILE A 136 -7.76 1.18 5.84
N ALA A 137 -7.35 -0.02 6.27
CA ALA A 137 -6.28 -0.76 5.61
C ALA A 137 -6.61 -1.09 4.14
N ARG A 138 -7.87 -1.46 3.84
CA ARG A 138 -8.35 -1.70 2.47
C ARG A 138 -8.37 -0.43 1.63
N ASP A 139 -8.81 0.68 2.20
CA ASP A 139 -8.84 1.98 1.52
C ASP A 139 -7.42 2.44 1.20
N ARG A 140 -6.46 2.24 2.11
CA ARG A 140 -5.04 2.49 1.85
C ARG A 140 -4.49 1.68 0.68
N LEU A 141 -4.82 0.38 0.60
CA LEU A 141 -4.43 -0.44 -0.56
C LEU A 141 -5.08 0.05 -1.85
N MET A 142 -6.36 0.43 -1.78
CA MET A 142 -7.10 0.92 -2.93
C MET A 142 -6.50 2.22 -3.46
N ILE A 143 -6.21 3.18 -2.59
CA ILE A 143 -5.56 4.44 -2.92
C ILE A 143 -4.13 4.20 -3.42
N GLY A 144 -3.36 3.37 -2.71
CA GLY A 144 -1.96 3.08 -3.05
C GLY A 144 -1.77 2.53 -4.45
N PHE A 145 -2.69 1.69 -4.94
CA PHE A 145 -2.60 1.12 -6.27
C PHE A 145 -3.42 1.85 -7.34
N ASN A 146 -4.45 2.60 -6.98
CA ASN A 146 -5.33 3.23 -7.96
C ASN A 146 -5.36 4.76 -7.88
N GLY A 147 -4.77 5.37 -6.86
CA GLY A 147 -4.76 6.81 -6.68
C GLY A 147 -4.01 7.53 -7.79
N THR A 148 -4.63 8.54 -8.41
CA THR A 148 -4.07 9.29 -9.54
C THR A 148 -3.97 10.78 -9.29
N SER A 149 -4.76 11.32 -8.36
CA SER A 149 -4.83 12.75 -8.09
C SER A 149 -5.28 13.04 -6.67
N VAL A 150 -5.16 14.30 -6.27
CA VAL A 150 -5.67 14.84 -5.01
C VAL A 150 -6.75 15.85 -5.34
N ALA A 151 -8.02 15.48 -5.16
CA ALA A 151 -9.15 16.36 -5.35
C ALA A 151 -9.53 17.08 -4.05
N ALA A 152 -10.14 18.25 -4.15
CA ALA A 152 -10.69 18.96 -2.97
C ALA A 152 -11.82 18.17 -2.32
N ASP A 153 -12.66 17.53 -3.14
CA ASP A 153 -13.76 16.67 -2.71
C ASP A 153 -13.75 15.37 -3.51
N THR A 154 -13.84 14.24 -2.81
CA THR A 154 -13.88 12.92 -3.44
C THR A 154 -15.21 12.63 -4.11
N ASN A 155 -15.18 12.27 -5.40
CA ASN A 155 -16.35 11.81 -6.13
C ASN A 155 -16.33 10.29 -6.30
N ARG A 156 -17.00 9.57 -5.41
CA ARG A 156 -17.05 8.09 -5.43
C ARG A 156 -17.83 7.49 -6.61
N THR A 157 -18.64 8.29 -7.30
CA THR A 157 -19.37 7.83 -8.50
C THR A 157 -18.44 7.72 -9.70
N THR A 158 -17.59 8.71 -9.92
CA THR A 158 -16.60 8.72 -11.01
C THR A 158 -15.32 7.98 -10.63
N ASN A 159 -14.98 7.97 -9.34
CA ASN A 159 -13.76 7.39 -8.78
C ASN A 159 -14.07 6.30 -7.73
N PRO A 160 -14.68 5.16 -8.13
CA PRO A 160 -15.12 4.11 -7.21
C PRO A 160 -13.96 3.39 -6.52
N LYS A 161 -12.74 3.51 -7.03
CA LYS A 161 -11.50 2.98 -6.43
C LYS A 161 -10.67 4.05 -5.73
N LEU A 162 -11.30 5.16 -5.29
CA LEU A 162 -10.65 6.26 -4.57
C LEU A 162 -9.48 6.90 -5.33
N GLN A 163 -9.61 7.01 -6.68
CA GLN A 163 -8.55 7.49 -7.55
C GLN A 163 -8.20 8.96 -7.33
N ASP A 164 -9.10 9.73 -6.74
CA ASP A 164 -9.01 11.18 -6.51
C ASP A 164 -8.67 11.57 -5.06
N VAL A 165 -8.35 10.60 -4.20
CA VAL A 165 -8.04 10.86 -2.78
C VAL A 165 -6.58 11.20 -2.56
N ASN A 166 -5.67 10.46 -3.18
CA ASN A 166 -4.22 10.68 -3.08
C ASN A 166 -3.49 10.08 -4.27
N ILE A 167 -2.23 10.46 -4.47
CA ILE A 167 -1.37 9.90 -5.51
C ILE A 167 -0.76 8.60 -4.99
N GLY A 168 -1.11 7.47 -5.62
CA GLY A 168 -0.64 6.14 -5.25
C GLY A 168 0.68 5.74 -5.93
N TRP A 169 1.23 4.58 -5.53
CA TRP A 169 2.53 4.07 -6.02
C TRP A 169 2.59 3.96 -7.55
N LEU A 170 1.57 3.39 -8.19
CA LEU A 170 1.61 3.21 -9.65
C LEU A 170 1.64 4.55 -10.38
N GLN A 171 0.93 5.55 -9.87
CA GLN A 171 0.92 6.89 -10.45
C GLN A 171 2.25 7.63 -10.18
N GLN A 172 2.87 7.42 -9.03
CA GLN A 172 4.21 7.92 -8.75
C GLN A 172 5.23 7.40 -9.78
N LEU A 173 5.20 6.09 -10.06
CA LEU A 173 6.10 5.49 -11.06
C LEU A 173 5.86 6.07 -12.45
N ARG A 174 4.60 6.20 -12.88
CA ARG A 174 4.26 6.81 -14.18
C ARG A 174 4.76 8.25 -14.31
N ALA A 175 4.69 9.01 -13.22
CA ALA A 175 5.08 10.42 -13.22
C ALA A 175 6.61 10.63 -13.17
N HIS A 176 7.33 9.82 -12.41
CA HIS A 176 8.75 10.03 -12.13
C HIS A 176 9.68 9.18 -13.01
N LYS A 177 9.27 7.97 -13.39
CA LYS A 177 10.04 7.07 -14.26
C LYS A 177 9.17 6.37 -15.30
N ALA A 178 8.66 7.12 -16.27
CA ALA A 178 7.84 6.59 -17.35
C ALA A 178 8.56 5.50 -18.17
N SER A 179 9.91 5.50 -18.23
CA SER A 179 10.71 4.47 -18.89
C SER A 179 10.62 3.09 -18.23
N ALA A 180 10.27 3.03 -16.95
CA ALA A 180 10.05 1.78 -16.21
C ALA A 180 8.57 1.28 -16.32
N VAL A 181 7.76 1.93 -17.15
CA VAL A 181 6.36 1.56 -17.38
C VAL A 181 6.18 1.05 -18.80
N MET A 182 5.74 -0.19 -18.91
CA MET A 182 5.41 -0.85 -20.18
C MET A 182 3.90 -1.01 -20.27
N SER A 183 3.27 -0.68 -21.39
CA SER A 183 1.81 -0.74 -21.54
C SER A 183 1.35 -1.42 -22.82
N GLY A 184 0.13 -1.99 -22.76
CA GLY A 184 -0.57 -2.53 -23.93
C GLY A 184 0.02 -3.80 -24.52
N LYS A 185 0.85 -4.54 -23.77
CA LYS A 185 1.48 -5.77 -24.24
C LYS A 185 0.47 -6.91 -24.42
N LYS A 186 0.67 -7.68 -25.46
CA LYS A 186 -0.16 -8.83 -25.80
C LYS A 186 0.54 -10.12 -25.43
N ILE A 187 -0.15 -10.99 -24.66
CA ILE A 187 0.38 -12.29 -24.22
C ILE A 187 -0.40 -13.42 -24.88
N GLY A 188 0.29 -14.42 -25.41
CA GLY A 188 -0.30 -15.64 -25.99
C GLY A 188 0.57 -16.28 -27.06
N ASN A 189 0.13 -17.44 -27.55
CA ASN A 189 0.90 -18.26 -28.49
C ASN A 189 0.69 -17.91 -29.97
N LEU A 190 0.02 -16.81 -30.29
CA LEU A 190 -0.25 -16.38 -31.67
C LEU A 190 0.86 -15.44 -32.18
N ASN A 191 1.09 -15.42 -33.49
CA ASN A 191 2.17 -14.67 -34.14
C ASN A 191 2.08 -13.13 -33.99
N ASP A 192 0.96 -12.61 -33.50
CA ASP A 192 0.74 -11.18 -33.26
C ASP A 192 0.91 -10.76 -31.80
N LYS A 193 1.51 -11.64 -30.97
CA LYS A 193 1.72 -11.43 -29.54
C LYS A 193 3.15 -11.01 -29.24
N ASP A 194 3.32 -10.12 -28.24
CA ASP A 194 4.61 -9.63 -27.80
C ASP A 194 5.35 -10.70 -26.99
N TYR A 195 4.61 -11.48 -26.19
CA TYR A 195 5.16 -12.53 -25.33
C TYR A 195 4.36 -13.83 -25.44
N PRO A 196 5.02 -15.00 -25.42
CA PRO A 196 4.34 -16.29 -25.48
C PRO A 196 3.52 -16.60 -24.23
N ASN A 197 3.97 -16.11 -23.07
CA ASN A 197 3.33 -16.31 -21.77
C ASN A 197 3.70 -15.20 -20.80
N ILE A 198 3.03 -15.18 -19.65
CA ILE A 198 3.28 -14.18 -18.58
C ILE A 198 4.68 -14.30 -17.96
N ASP A 199 5.25 -15.50 -17.90
CA ASP A 199 6.58 -15.72 -17.34
C ASP A 199 7.66 -15.04 -18.19
N ALA A 200 7.55 -15.10 -19.53
CA ALA A 200 8.44 -14.41 -20.45
C ALA A 200 8.33 -12.88 -20.30
N ALA A 201 7.10 -12.36 -20.15
CA ALA A 201 6.88 -10.93 -19.95
C ALA A 201 7.47 -10.43 -18.62
N VAL A 202 7.34 -11.20 -17.56
CA VAL A 202 7.91 -10.87 -16.24
C VAL A 202 9.44 -10.94 -16.28
N TYR A 203 10.00 -11.98 -16.90
CA TYR A 203 11.44 -12.13 -17.03
C TYR A 203 12.06 -10.97 -17.81
N ASP A 204 11.48 -10.62 -18.95
CA ASP A 204 11.92 -9.51 -19.80
C ASP A 204 11.82 -8.16 -19.06
N ALA A 205 10.67 -7.89 -18.45
CA ALA A 205 10.47 -6.66 -17.69
C ALA A 205 11.45 -6.52 -16.52
N ALA A 206 11.77 -7.60 -15.81
CA ALA A 206 12.75 -7.59 -14.73
C ALA A 206 14.15 -7.24 -15.21
N HIS A 207 14.55 -7.74 -16.39
CA HIS A 207 15.91 -7.54 -16.91
C HIS A 207 16.09 -6.26 -17.71
N GLU A 208 15.02 -5.77 -18.37
CA GLU A 208 15.09 -4.58 -19.21
C GLU A 208 14.79 -3.27 -18.46
N LEU A 209 13.88 -3.34 -17.48
CA LEU A 209 13.34 -2.13 -16.83
C LEU A 209 13.91 -1.85 -15.44
N ILE A 210 14.47 -2.88 -14.77
CA ILE A 210 15.09 -2.73 -13.45
C ILE A 210 16.61 -2.69 -13.63
N GLU A 211 17.23 -1.72 -12.98
CA GLU A 211 18.68 -1.55 -13.04
C GLU A 211 19.41 -2.79 -12.47
N PRO A 212 20.53 -3.25 -13.08
CA PRO A 212 21.23 -4.47 -12.67
C PRO A 212 21.68 -4.51 -11.20
N TRP A 213 21.84 -3.35 -10.57
CA TRP A 213 22.24 -3.22 -9.16
C TRP A 213 21.23 -3.81 -8.18
N TYR A 214 19.96 -3.91 -8.60
CA TYR A 214 18.84 -4.39 -7.78
C TYR A 214 18.43 -5.83 -8.08
N HIS A 215 19.17 -6.53 -8.96
CA HIS A 215 18.85 -7.93 -9.32
C HIS A 215 19.24 -8.94 -8.24
N ASP A 216 20.08 -8.56 -7.28
CA ASP A 216 20.41 -9.33 -6.08
C ASP A 216 19.47 -9.06 -4.90
N ASP A 217 18.61 -8.03 -5.01
CA ASP A 217 17.53 -7.78 -4.05
C ASP A 217 16.42 -8.82 -4.18
N GLU A 218 15.62 -8.99 -3.12
CA GLU A 218 14.43 -9.85 -3.15
C GLU A 218 13.31 -9.21 -3.98
N LEU A 219 13.42 -9.32 -5.31
CA LEU A 219 12.38 -8.86 -6.24
C LEU A 219 11.13 -9.72 -6.11
N ILE A 220 9.97 -9.07 -6.01
CA ILE A 220 8.66 -9.71 -5.89
C ILE A 220 7.74 -9.16 -6.97
N VAL A 221 6.96 -10.06 -7.58
CA VAL A 221 5.92 -9.69 -8.54
C VAL A 221 4.61 -9.47 -7.79
N ILE A 222 4.06 -8.26 -7.87
CA ILE A 222 2.69 -7.97 -7.45
C ILE A 222 1.83 -8.07 -8.69
N ALA A 223 0.97 -9.09 -8.80
CA ALA A 223 0.21 -9.37 -10.01
C ALA A 223 -1.29 -9.18 -9.83
N GLY A 224 -1.95 -8.74 -10.89
CA GLY A 224 -3.41 -8.71 -10.99
C GLY A 224 -4.00 -10.11 -10.88
N ARG A 225 -5.13 -10.23 -10.21
CA ARG A 225 -5.80 -11.52 -9.98
C ARG A 225 -6.16 -12.23 -11.29
N LYS A 226 -6.52 -11.49 -12.34
CA LYS A 226 -6.83 -12.05 -13.65
C LYS A 226 -5.62 -12.79 -14.23
N LEU A 227 -4.44 -12.18 -14.22
CA LEU A 227 -3.20 -12.79 -14.74
C LEU A 227 -2.83 -14.08 -14.02
N LEU A 228 -3.03 -14.13 -12.69
CA LEU A 228 -2.85 -15.35 -11.90
C LEU A 228 -3.85 -16.44 -12.31
N THR A 229 -5.12 -16.07 -12.44
CA THR A 229 -6.18 -17.00 -12.84
C THR A 229 -5.91 -17.57 -14.23
N ASP A 230 -5.58 -16.73 -15.20
CA ASP A 230 -5.32 -17.13 -16.58
C ASP A 230 -4.15 -18.12 -16.67
N LYS A 231 -3.05 -17.85 -15.96
CA LYS A 231 -1.90 -18.79 -15.91
C LYS A 231 -2.31 -20.16 -15.39
N TYR A 232 -3.06 -20.22 -14.27
CA TYR A 232 -3.45 -21.50 -13.66
C TYR A 232 -4.55 -22.22 -14.44
N LEU A 233 -5.48 -21.52 -15.08
CA LEU A 233 -6.50 -22.14 -15.94
C LEU A 233 -5.88 -22.83 -17.14
N HIS A 234 -4.89 -22.24 -17.81
CA HIS A 234 -4.16 -22.88 -18.89
C HIS A 234 -3.46 -24.15 -18.44
N LEU A 235 -2.84 -24.14 -17.27
CA LEU A 235 -2.19 -25.31 -16.70
C LEU A 235 -3.16 -26.44 -16.35
N ILE A 236 -4.37 -26.12 -15.91
CA ILE A 236 -5.42 -27.09 -15.55
C ILE A 236 -6.07 -27.69 -16.81
N GLY A 237 -6.20 -26.90 -17.88
CA GLY A 237 -6.89 -27.33 -19.11
C GLY A 237 -6.12 -28.31 -19.99
N ASP A 238 -4.80 -28.30 -19.93
CA ASP A 238 -3.94 -29.07 -20.83
C ASP A 238 -3.50 -30.45 -20.30
N ASN A 239 -3.84 -30.84 -19.05
CA ASN A 239 -3.22 -31.99 -18.40
C ASN A 239 -4.21 -32.98 -17.79
N ASP A 240 -4.45 -34.11 -18.54
CA ASP A 240 -5.26 -35.23 -18.07
C ASP A 240 -4.49 -36.32 -17.27
N LYS A 241 -3.16 -36.19 -17.12
CA LYS A 241 -2.33 -37.24 -16.49
C LYS A 241 -2.12 -37.02 -14.98
N PRO A 242 -2.24 -38.06 -14.13
CA PRO A 242 -2.13 -37.93 -12.66
C PRO A 242 -0.78 -37.40 -12.14
N THR A 243 0.32 -37.66 -12.86
CA THR A 243 1.67 -37.17 -12.53
C THR A 243 1.82 -35.67 -12.76
N GLU A 244 1.13 -35.15 -13.77
CA GLU A 244 1.13 -33.73 -14.14
C GLU A 244 0.24 -32.92 -13.17
N ARG A 245 -0.86 -33.51 -12.65
CA ARG A 245 -1.67 -32.88 -11.58
C ARG A 245 -0.89 -32.63 -10.29
N ARG A 246 0.00 -33.55 -9.88
CA ARG A 246 0.86 -33.36 -8.70
C ARG A 246 1.93 -32.29 -8.93
N ALA A 247 2.47 -32.20 -10.14
CA ALA A 247 3.39 -31.12 -10.51
C ALA A 247 2.67 -29.77 -10.53
N LEU A 248 1.42 -29.72 -11.01
CA LEU A 248 0.56 -28.54 -11.00
C LEU A 248 0.23 -28.08 -9.59
N GLU A 249 -0.15 -28.99 -8.68
CA GLU A 249 -0.40 -28.65 -7.27
C GLU A 249 0.84 -28.04 -6.64
N SER A 250 2.03 -28.55 -6.93
CA SER A 250 3.30 -27.98 -6.47
C SER A 250 3.58 -26.59 -7.07
N LEU A 251 3.28 -26.36 -8.35
CA LEU A 251 3.41 -25.06 -9.02
C LEU A 251 2.40 -24.03 -8.51
N MET A 252 1.17 -24.45 -8.23
CA MET A 252 0.14 -23.59 -7.63
C MET A 252 0.50 -23.11 -6.21
N VAL A 253 1.24 -23.92 -5.47
CA VAL A 253 1.76 -23.57 -4.13
C VAL A 253 2.91 -22.57 -4.22
N SER A 254 3.75 -22.64 -5.27
CA SER A 254 4.95 -21.80 -5.39
C SER A 254 4.71 -20.39 -5.92
N GLN A 255 3.54 -20.09 -6.49
CA GLN A 255 3.16 -18.76 -7.05
C GLN A 255 4.37 -17.98 -7.64
N LEU A 256 5.02 -18.55 -8.66
CA LEU A 256 6.17 -17.94 -9.33
C LEU A 256 5.78 -17.44 -10.71
N PHE A 257 6.17 -16.20 -11.05
CA PHE A 257 6.15 -15.66 -12.41
C PHE A 257 7.57 -15.30 -12.83
N GLY A 258 8.01 -15.82 -13.99
CA GLY A 258 9.36 -15.56 -14.49
C GLY A 258 10.50 -15.93 -13.52
N GLY A 259 10.26 -16.89 -12.61
CA GLY A 259 11.20 -17.26 -11.54
C GLY A 259 11.12 -16.42 -10.28
N LEU A 260 10.37 -15.33 -10.28
CA LEU A 260 10.18 -14.44 -9.12
C LEU A 260 8.94 -14.82 -8.31
N LYS A 261 9.06 -14.70 -6.98
CA LYS A 261 7.93 -14.88 -6.06
C LYS A 261 6.80 -13.90 -6.40
N THR A 262 5.59 -14.42 -6.52
CA THR A 262 4.43 -13.62 -6.94
C THR A 262 3.40 -13.56 -5.84
N ILE A 263 2.84 -12.38 -5.62
CA ILE A 263 1.77 -12.15 -4.65
C ILE A 263 0.57 -11.47 -5.34
N ALA A 264 -0.65 -11.86 -4.91
CA ALA A 264 -1.88 -11.18 -5.29
C ALA A 264 -2.29 -10.24 -4.16
N VAL A 265 -2.47 -8.97 -4.50
CA VAL A 265 -2.89 -7.96 -3.53
C VAL A 265 -4.30 -7.48 -3.89
N PRO A 266 -5.21 -7.34 -2.92
CA PRO A 266 -6.53 -6.77 -3.17
C PRO A 266 -6.43 -5.38 -3.81
N PHE A 267 -7.35 -5.11 -4.75
CA PHE A 267 -7.48 -3.83 -5.46
C PHE A 267 -6.33 -3.46 -6.42
N PHE A 268 -5.32 -4.29 -6.55
CA PHE A 268 -4.32 -4.12 -7.63
C PHE A 268 -5.01 -4.26 -9.00
N PRO A 269 -4.62 -3.49 -10.04
CA PRO A 269 -5.19 -3.61 -11.39
C PRO A 269 -5.12 -5.03 -11.94
N GLU A 270 -6.22 -5.53 -12.51
CA GLU A 270 -6.36 -6.94 -12.88
C GLU A 270 -5.49 -7.36 -14.07
N ASP A 271 -5.21 -6.41 -14.96
CA ASP A 271 -4.47 -6.55 -16.22
C ASP A 271 -3.03 -6.00 -16.15
N ALA A 272 -2.47 -5.96 -14.94
CA ALA A 272 -1.15 -5.41 -14.70
C ALA A 272 -0.33 -6.26 -13.74
N PHE A 273 0.99 -6.10 -13.78
CA PHE A 273 1.89 -6.53 -12.73
C PHE A 273 2.97 -5.48 -12.47
N MET A 274 3.48 -5.44 -11.25
CA MET A 274 4.59 -4.61 -10.79
C MET A 274 5.67 -5.49 -10.20
N ILE A 275 6.92 -5.22 -10.51
CA ILE A 275 8.08 -5.92 -9.93
C ILE A 275 8.84 -4.92 -9.08
N THR A 276 9.05 -5.25 -7.81
CA THR A 276 9.76 -4.39 -6.86
C THR A 276 10.09 -5.17 -5.58
N PRO A 277 11.16 -4.83 -4.84
CA PRO A 277 11.29 -5.25 -3.46
C PRO A 277 10.15 -4.65 -2.62
N LEU A 278 9.56 -5.40 -1.70
CA LEU A 278 8.47 -4.86 -0.86
C LEU A 278 8.93 -3.72 0.06
N SER A 279 10.20 -3.72 0.46
CA SER A 279 10.85 -2.63 1.19
C SER A 279 10.95 -1.33 0.41
N ASN A 280 10.74 -1.35 -0.89
CA ASN A 280 10.73 -0.18 -1.76
C ASN A 280 9.38 0.57 -1.74
N LEU A 281 8.33 -0.04 -1.21
CA LEU A 281 7.02 0.58 -1.08
C LEU A 281 6.82 1.08 0.34
N SER A 282 6.45 2.35 0.47
CA SER A 282 6.27 3.01 1.76
C SER A 282 4.94 3.77 1.85
N ILE A 283 4.41 3.85 3.06
CA ILE A 283 3.37 4.80 3.42
C ILE A 283 3.97 5.73 4.47
N TYR A 284 4.08 7.01 4.14
CA TYR A 284 4.50 8.03 5.10
C TYR A 284 3.27 8.63 5.77
N THR A 285 3.34 8.77 7.08
CA THR A 285 2.30 9.40 7.89
C THR A 285 2.92 10.53 8.69
N GLN A 286 2.33 11.73 8.61
CA GLN A 286 2.81 12.88 9.38
C GLN A 286 2.48 12.71 10.86
N ALA A 287 3.49 12.84 11.73
CA ALA A 287 3.35 12.76 13.18
C ALA A 287 2.40 13.83 13.71
N GLY A 288 1.52 13.44 14.64
CA GLY A 288 0.55 14.36 15.27
C GLY A 288 -0.49 14.92 14.31
N SER A 289 -0.62 14.37 13.09
CA SER A 289 -1.64 14.78 12.13
C SER A 289 -2.98 14.07 12.35
N THR A 290 -2.99 12.97 13.09
CA THR A 290 -4.21 12.19 13.35
C THR A 290 -5.14 12.96 14.28
N ARG A 291 -6.32 13.27 13.77
CA ARG A 291 -7.38 13.99 14.49
C ARG A 291 -8.60 13.12 14.61
N LEU A 292 -9.23 13.18 15.77
CA LEU A 292 -10.46 12.47 16.08
C LEU A 292 -11.52 13.45 16.59
N TYR A 293 -12.76 13.12 16.27
CA TYR A 293 -13.94 13.82 16.76
C TYR A 293 -15.13 12.86 16.78
N TYR A 294 -15.82 12.77 17.91
CA TYR A 294 -17.03 11.97 18.07
C TYR A 294 -18.23 12.86 18.24
N LEU A 295 -19.23 12.69 17.38
CA LEU A 295 -20.49 13.45 17.42
C LEU A 295 -21.67 12.52 17.65
N ASP A 296 -22.40 12.76 18.71
CA ASP A 296 -23.74 12.21 18.88
C ASP A 296 -24.74 13.05 18.08
N ASN A 297 -25.24 12.50 16.99
CA ASN A 297 -26.15 13.20 16.09
C ASN A 297 -27.59 12.65 16.21
N PRO A 298 -28.38 13.18 17.17
CA PRO A 298 -29.77 12.74 17.39
C PRO A 298 -30.70 13.07 16.23
N LYS A 299 -30.36 14.05 15.38
CA LYS A 299 -31.16 14.40 14.20
C LYS A 299 -31.11 13.30 13.13
N LYS A 300 -30.10 12.46 13.15
CA LYS A 300 -29.89 11.36 12.20
C LYS A 300 -29.88 9.99 12.89
N ASP A 301 -30.22 9.92 14.17
CA ASP A 301 -30.24 8.69 15.00
C ASP A 301 -28.95 7.87 14.90
N ARG A 302 -27.78 8.55 15.00
CA ARG A 302 -26.47 7.91 14.85
C ARG A 302 -25.37 8.60 15.64
N ILE A 303 -24.30 7.85 15.92
CA ILE A 303 -23.02 8.37 16.38
C ILE A 303 -22.10 8.44 15.17
N GLU A 304 -21.44 9.57 14.99
CA GLU A 304 -20.48 9.84 13.92
C GLU A 304 -19.08 9.91 14.50
N GLU A 305 -18.14 9.27 13.85
CA GLU A 305 -16.70 9.36 14.12
C GLU A 305 -16.03 10.01 12.91
N TYR A 306 -15.41 11.16 13.13
CA TYR A 306 -14.61 11.87 12.15
C TYR A 306 -13.15 11.63 12.46
N ARG A 307 -12.44 11.03 11.50
CA ARG A 307 -11.02 10.73 11.62
C ARG A 307 -10.29 11.26 10.41
N SER A 308 -9.24 12.03 10.62
CA SER A 308 -8.34 12.46 9.55
C SER A 308 -6.89 12.22 9.92
N MET A 309 -6.07 11.92 8.91
CA MET A 309 -4.62 11.82 9.03
C MET A 309 -3.96 12.28 7.73
N ASN A 310 -2.74 12.80 7.82
CA ASN A 310 -1.98 13.18 6.65
C ASN A 310 -1.05 12.04 6.27
N GLU A 311 -1.20 11.53 5.05
CA GLU A 311 -0.40 10.40 4.56
C GLU A 311 -0.05 10.54 3.07
N CYS A 312 1.00 9.88 2.63
CA CYS A 312 1.36 9.77 1.23
C CYS A 312 1.96 8.39 0.93
N TYR A 313 1.91 8.02 -0.34
CA TYR A 313 2.38 6.75 -0.88
C TYR A 313 3.67 7.00 -1.63
N VAL A 314 4.76 6.37 -1.19
CA VAL A 314 6.11 6.66 -1.68
C VAL A 314 6.73 5.39 -2.24
N ILE A 315 7.39 5.51 -3.39
CA ILE A 315 8.37 4.54 -3.89
C ILE A 315 9.73 5.11 -3.49
N GLU A 316 10.51 4.36 -2.73
CA GLU A 316 11.80 4.85 -2.20
C GLU A 316 12.81 5.04 -3.33
N ASP A 317 12.91 4.04 -4.20
CA ASP A 317 13.77 4.07 -5.38
C ASP A 317 13.00 3.63 -6.63
N TYR A 318 12.91 4.53 -7.60
CA TYR A 318 12.23 4.23 -8.87
C TYR A 318 13.05 3.30 -9.78
N ASP A 319 14.35 3.16 -9.57
CA ASP A 319 15.23 2.30 -10.36
C ASP A 319 15.11 0.83 -9.97
N ALA A 320 14.60 0.57 -8.75
CA ALA A 320 14.33 -0.77 -8.21
C ALA A 320 12.92 -1.31 -8.54
N CYS A 321 12.17 -0.65 -9.43
CA CYS A 321 10.82 -1.11 -9.75
C CYS A 321 10.43 -0.91 -11.20
N CYS A 322 9.52 -1.76 -11.70
CA CYS A 322 8.87 -1.58 -12.98
C CYS A 322 7.39 -1.96 -12.93
N LEU A 323 6.63 -1.46 -13.90
CA LEU A 323 5.19 -1.69 -14.07
C LEU A 323 4.88 -2.12 -15.50
N VAL A 324 4.12 -3.17 -15.65
CA VAL A 324 3.52 -3.57 -16.93
C VAL A 324 2.00 -3.54 -16.78
N GLU A 325 1.33 -2.79 -17.63
CA GLU A 325 -0.12 -2.55 -17.52
C GLU A 325 -0.85 -2.66 -18.85
N GLY A 326 -2.20 -2.85 -18.78
CA GLY A 326 -3.02 -3.00 -19.97
C GLY A 326 -2.70 -4.25 -20.77
N ILE A 327 -2.38 -5.35 -20.10
CA ILE A 327 -2.05 -6.65 -20.70
C ILE A 327 -3.30 -7.25 -21.34
N LYS A 328 -3.16 -7.71 -22.59
CA LYS A 328 -4.25 -8.23 -23.42
C LYS A 328 -4.00 -9.65 -23.90
#